data_b01f95ea48a2fcf24b4bfc1b0a883800
#
_entry.id   b01f95ea48a2fcf24b4bfc1b0a883800
#
_cell.length_a   1.000
_cell.length_b   1.000
_cell.length_c   1.000
_cell.angle_alpha   90.00
_cell.angle_beta   90.00
_cell.angle_gamma   90.00
#
_symmetry.space_group_name_H-M   'P 1'
#
loop_
_entity.id
_entity.type
_entity.pdbx_description
1 polymer ?
#
loop_
_entity_poly.entity_id
_entity_poly.type
_entity_poly.pdbx_seq_one_letter_code
_entity_poly.pdbx_strand_id
1 'polypeptide(L)'
;MKVLQNKIAIVTGGGAGFGEGIARLFVEHGARVLIADLDLEGAQSVAATLGAAAYAVRCDVSRAQDVQLAVDACVQQFGAPQIVVNNAGTTHRNQPMLDVDEATFDRVFNVNVKSIYHMTRAVVPLLRQQGQGSIINIGSTAGLRPRPGLTWYNASKGAVNVLSKSMAAELGPDGVRVNAICPVMGATGLIEQFLGTADTPEARARITAGIPLGRMSTPNDVAQAALYLASDAAAFITGVELPVDGGRTI
;
A
#
# COMPACT_ATOMS: atom_id res chain seq x y z
N MET A 1 -6.11 12.86 -19.74
CA MET A 1 -4.83 13.55 -19.48
C MET A 1 -3.94 12.61 -18.66
N LYS A 2 -2.65 12.46 -19.03
CA LYS A 2 -1.72 11.59 -18.29
C LYS A 2 -1.08 12.37 -17.14
N VAL A 3 -1.64 12.24 -15.93
CA VAL A 3 -1.26 13.06 -14.76
C VAL A 3 0.05 12.61 -14.08
N LEU A 4 0.59 11.43 -14.44
CA LEU A 4 1.88 10.91 -13.97
C LEU A 4 2.90 10.78 -15.13
N GLN A 5 2.76 11.57 -16.19
CA GLN A 5 3.64 11.50 -17.35
C GLN A 5 5.12 11.63 -16.92
N ASN A 6 5.94 10.65 -17.32
CA ASN A 6 7.38 10.56 -17.02
C ASN A 6 7.73 10.38 -15.52
N LYS A 7 6.77 10.19 -14.62
CA LYS A 7 7.05 9.85 -13.23
C LYS A 7 7.48 8.37 -13.12
N ILE A 8 8.31 8.08 -12.14
CA ILE A 8 8.77 6.73 -11.82
C ILE A 8 8.23 6.36 -10.46
N ALA A 9 7.59 5.20 -10.37
CA ALA A 9 6.97 4.72 -9.14
C ALA A 9 7.50 3.33 -8.74
N ILE A 10 7.58 3.07 -7.45
CA ILE A 10 7.73 1.74 -6.86
C ILE A 10 6.42 1.38 -6.19
N VAL A 11 5.86 0.21 -6.50
CA VAL A 11 4.67 -0.33 -5.83
C VAL A 11 5.01 -1.68 -5.23
N THR A 12 4.95 -1.78 -3.90
CA THR A 12 5.16 -3.05 -3.20
C THR A 12 3.85 -3.84 -3.09
N GLY A 13 3.91 -5.17 -3.17
CA GLY A 13 2.71 -6.01 -3.22
C GLY A 13 1.88 -5.74 -4.49
N GLY A 14 2.56 -5.49 -5.62
CA GLY A 14 1.92 -5.08 -6.86
C GLY A 14 1.54 -6.22 -7.80
N GLY A 15 1.76 -7.47 -7.40
CA GLY A 15 1.41 -8.66 -8.18
C GLY A 15 -0.09 -9.02 -8.13
N ALA A 16 -0.87 -8.42 -7.23
CA ALA A 16 -2.30 -8.69 -7.10
C ALA A 16 -3.04 -7.54 -6.40
N GLY A 17 -4.37 -7.58 -6.43
CA GLY A 17 -5.26 -6.78 -5.58
C GLY A 17 -5.10 -5.27 -5.71
N PHE A 18 -4.97 -4.56 -4.58
CA PHE A 18 -4.85 -3.11 -4.60
C PHE A 18 -3.56 -2.64 -5.28
N GLY A 19 -2.44 -3.32 -5.02
CA GLY A 19 -1.15 -2.97 -5.61
C GLY A 19 -1.14 -3.13 -7.13
N GLU A 20 -1.73 -4.21 -7.66
CA GLU A 20 -1.93 -4.40 -9.09
C GLU A 20 -2.79 -3.27 -9.68
N GLY A 21 -3.93 -2.95 -9.04
CA GLY A 21 -4.79 -1.86 -9.49
C GLY A 21 -4.07 -0.51 -9.54
N ILE A 22 -3.24 -0.22 -8.54
CA ILE A 22 -2.41 0.99 -8.50
C ILE A 22 -1.38 0.99 -9.62
N ALA A 23 -0.64 -0.11 -9.80
CA ALA A 23 0.39 -0.20 -10.85
C ALA A 23 -0.20 -0.01 -12.25
N ARG A 24 -1.34 -0.64 -12.55
CA ARG A 24 -2.06 -0.51 -13.81
C ARG A 24 -2.49 0.94 -14.08
N LEU A 25 -3.13 1.56 -13.11
CA LEU A 25 -3.63 2.93 -13.26
C LEU A 25 -2.47 3.94 -13.38
N PHE A 26 -1.37 3.74 -12.67
CA PHE A 26 -0.20 4.61 -12.78
C PHE A 26 0.43 4.53 -14.18
N VAL A 27 0.55 3.34 -14.76
CA VAL A 27 1.04 3.15 -16.14
C VAL A 27 0.08 3.77 -17.16
N GLU A 28 -1.23 3.59 -17.01
CA GLU A 28 -2.25 4.23 -17.85
C GLU A 28 -2.08 5.77 -17.84
N HIS A 29 -1.71 6.32 -16.69
CA HIS A 29 -1.47 7.77 -16.52
C HIS A 29 -0.04 8.21 -16.82
N GLY A 30 0.79 7.35 -17.44
CA GLY A 30 2.08 7.69 -18.02
C GLY A 30 3.29 7.51 -17.12
N ALA A 31 3.12 6.86 -15.95
CA ALA A 31 4.23 6.47 -15.09
C ALA A 31 4.96 5.24 -15.64
N ARG A 32 6.24 5.10 -15.24
CA ARG A 32 6.97 3.84 -15.28
C ARG A 32 6.96 3.25 -13.88
N VAL A 33 6.63 1.95 -13.74
CA VAL A 33 6.37 1.33 -12.44
C VAL A 33 7.27 0.13 -12.21
N LEU A 34 8.06 0.15 -11.15
CA LEU A 34 8.64 -1.07 -10.59
C LEU A 34 7.61 -1.75 -9.69
N ILE A 35 7.31 -3.00 -9.99
CA ILE A 35 6.42 -3.88 -9.21
C ILE A 35 7.30 -4.78 -8.34
N ALA A 36 7.27 -4.57 -7.03
CA ALA A 36 8.03 -5.37 -6.07
C ALA A 36 7.07 -6.28 -5.30
N ASP A 37 7.20 -7.60 -5.45
CA ASP A 37 6.31 -8.56 -4.79
C ASP A 37 7.08 -9.78 -4.29
N LEU A 38 6.56 -10.43 -3.25
CA LEU A 38 7.07 -11.72 -2.79
C LEU A 38 6.76 -12.82 -3.83
N ASP A 39 5.57 -12.74 -4.46
CA ASP A 39 5.15 -13.55 -5.60
C ASP A 39 5.66 -12.93 -6.91
N LEU A 40 6.83 -13.41 -7.35
CA LEU A 40 7.43 -12.94 -8.60
C LEU A 40 6.59 -13.28 -9.83
N GLU A 41 5.94 -14.44 -9.85
CA GLU A 41 5.14 -14.89 -11.01
C GLU A 41 3.93 -13.96 -11.20
N GLY A 42 3.22 -13.66 -10.13
CA GLY A 42 2.12 -12.68 -10.13
C GLY A 42 2.58 -11.30 -10.60
N ALA A 43 3.70 -10.81 -10.04
CA ALA A 43 4.27 -9.52 -10.43
C ALA A 43 4.69 -9.48 -11.92
N GLN A 44 5.31 -10.55 -12.43
CA GLN A 44 5.70 -10.67 -13.84
C GLN A 44 4.48 -10.73 -14.77
N SER A 45 3.42 -11.43 -14.36
CA SER A 45 2.16 -11.48 -15.11
C SER A 45 1.56 -10.09 -15.27
N VAL A 46 1.52 -9.31 -14.19
CA VAL A 46 1.05 -7.91 -14.23
C VAL A 46 1.96 -7.07 -15.13
N ALA A 47 3.28 -7.12 -14.93
CA ALA A 47 4.24 -6.35 -15.71
C ALA A 47 4.16 -6.66 -17.20
N ALA A 48 4.00 -7.92 -17.59
CA ALA A 48 3.87 -8.33 -18.98
C ALA A 48 2.68 -7.68 -19.69
N THR A 49 1.54 -7.50 -18.99
CA THR A 49 0.37 -6.81 -19.55
C THR A 49 0.56 -5.30 -19.69
N LEU A 50 1.50 -4.70 -18.95
CA LEU A 50 1.81 -3.27 -18.94
C LEU A 50 2.97 -2.90 -19.88
N GLY A 51 3.66 -3.91 -20.41
CA GLY A 51 4.73 -3.74 -21.39
C GLY A 51 5.96 -3.01 -20.82
N ALA A 52 6.66 -2.26 -21.65
CA ALA A 52 7.93 -1.60 -21.28
C ALA A 52 7.80 -0.54 -20.15
N ALA A 53 6.58 -0.17 -19.77
CA ALA A 53 6.34 0.78 -18.69
C ALA A 53 6.38 0.13 -17.30
N ALA A 54 6.44 -1.19 -17.20
CA ALA A 54 6.51 -1.90 -15.93
C ALA A 54 7.67 -2.90 -15.89
N TYR A 55 8.25 -3.07 -14.70
CA TYR A 55 9.29 -4.07 -14.45
C TYR A 55 9.02 -4.75 -13.10
N ALA A 56 9.12 -6.07 -13.06
CA ALA A 56 8.83 -6.86 -11.86
C ALA A 56 10.10 -7.39 -11.21
N VAL A 57 10.15 -7.33 -9.89
CA VAL A 57 11.21 -7.93 -9.08
C VAL A 57 10.63 -8.69 -7.88
N ARG A 58 11.29 -9.80 -7.51
CA ARG A 58 10.97 -10.46 -6.24
C ARG A 58 11.48 -9.61 -5.08
N CYS A 59 10.62 -9.37 -4.09
CA CYS A 59 10.98 -8.59 -2.91
C CYS A 59 10.18 -9.06 -1.70
N ASP A 60 10.87 -9.58 -0.70
CA ASP A 60 10.33 -9.71 0.65
C ASP A 60 10.55 -8.38 1.38
N VAL A 61 9.49 -7.60 1.52
CA VAL A 61 9.55 -6.26 2.14
C VAL A 61 9.96 -6.29 3.62
N SER A 62 9.89 -7.44 4.30
CA SER A 62 10.37 -7.61 5.67
C SER A 62 11.90 -7.64 5.77
N ARG A 63 12.61 -7.75 4.64
CA ARG A 63 14.07 -7.87 4.54
C ARG A 63 14.67 -6.61 3.91
N ALA A 64 15.50 -5.91 4.69
CA ALA A 64 16.14 -4.67 4.24
C ALA A 64 16.94 -4.84 2.93
N GLN A 65 17.63 -5.98 2.78
CA GLN A 65 18.42 -6.28 1.58
C GLN A 65 17.54 -6.39 0.32
N ASP A 66 16.41 -7.10 0.42
CA ASP A 66 15.50 -7.27 -0.73
C ASP A 66 14.90 -5.92 -1.14
N VAL A 67 14.54 -5.07 -0.16
CA VAL A 67 14.04 -3.71 -0.42
C VAL A 67 15.10 -2.85 -1.10
N GLN A 68 16.36 -2.90 -0.64
CA GLN A 68 17.45 -2.17 -1.29
C GLN A 68 17.64 -2.62 -2.74
N LEU A 69 17.68 -3.94 -2.98
CA LEU A 69 17.80 -4.50 -4.33
C LEU A 69 16.65 -4.08 -5.25
N ALA A 70 15.42 -3.99 -4.72
CA ALA A 70 14.27 -3.51 -5.50
C ALA A 70 14.41 -2.02 -5.86
N VAL A 71 14.89 -1.18 -4.95
CA VAL A 71 15.15 0.23 -5.23
C VAL A 71 16.28 0.38 -6.25
N ASP A 72 17.37 -0.37 -6.12
CA ASP A 72 18.50 -0.36 -7.06
C ASP A 72 18.04 -0.80 -8.46
N ALA A 73 17.21 -1.83 -8.55
CA ALA A 73 16.61 -2.28 -9.82
C ALA A 73 15.73 -1.18 -10.45
N CYS A 74 14.96 -0.44 -9.64
CA CYS A 74 14.19 0.70 -10.13
C CYS A 74 15.09 1.78 -10.73
N VAL A 75 16.16 2.13 -10.02
CA VAL A 75 17.12 3.15 -10.48
C VAL A 75 17.80 2.70 -11.78
N GLN A 76 18.20 1.44 -11.85
CA GLN A 76 18.84 0.88 -13.04
C GLN A 76 17.90 0.85 -14.26
N GLN A 77 16.65 0.45 -14.05
CA GLN A 77 15.69 0.23 -15.14
C GLN A 77 15.05 1.53 -15.62
N PHE A 78 14.74 2.45 -14.72
CA PHE A 78 13.91 3.60 -15.01
C PHE A 78 14.52 4.94 -14.56
N GLY A 79 15.43 4.93 -13.62
CA GLY A 79 15.94 6.09 -12.90
C GLY A 79 15.37 6.21 -11.48
N ALA A 80 15.75 7.27 -10.77
CA ALA A 80 15.35 7.50 -9.40
C ALA A 80 13.82 7.68 -9.27
N PRO A 81 13.16 6.95 -8.35
CA PRO A 81 11.71 7.05 -8.17
C PRO A 81 11.31 8.40 -7.60
N GLN A 82 10.15 8.93 -8.01
CA GLN A 82 9.47 10.08 -7.41
C GLN A 82 8.27 9.66 -6.56
N ILE A 83 7.75 8.45 -6.77
CA ILE A 83 6.56 7.94 -6.11
C ILE A 83 6.87 6.59 -5.50
N VAL A 84 6.48 6.39 -4.25
CA VAL A 84 6.55 5.10 -3.56
C VAL A 84 5.20 4.76 -2.96
N VAL A 85 4.70 3.56 -3.28
CA VAL A 85 3.49 3.03 -2.67
C VAL A 85 3.86 1.81 -1.83
N ASN A 86 3.86 1.97 -0.51
CA ASN A 86 4.00 0.90 0.46
C ASN A 86 2.64 0.20 0.60
N ASN A 87 2.36 -0.73 -0.32
CA ASN A 87 1.09 -1.44 -0.36
C ASN A 87 1.19 -2.87 0.19
N ALA A 88 2.35 -3.52 0.10
CA ALA A 88 2.54 -4.86 0.66
C ALA A 88 2.06 -4.93 2.12
N GLY A 89 1.22 -5.89 2.42
CA GLY A 89 0.63 -6.03 3.73
C GLY A 89 0.09 -7.44 3.98
N THR A 90 0.00 -7.82 5.23
CA THR A 90 -0.54 -9.10 5.67
C THR A 90 -1.42 -8.92 6.90
N THR A 91 -2.18 -9.94 7.22
CA THR A 91 -2.98 -10.02 8.44
C THR A 91 -2.81 -11.39 9.11
N HIS A 92 -3.30 -11.52 10.32
CA HIS A 92 -3.58 -12.84 10.92
C HIS A 92 -5.06 -13.20 10.71
N ARG A 93 -5.40 -14.47 10.91
CA ARG A 93 -6.78 -14.92 10.89
C ARG A 93 -7.56 -14.21 12.01
N ASN A 94 -8.81 -13.84 11.74
CA ASN A 94 -9.70 -13.29 12.75
C ASN A 94 -9.94 -14.36 13.84
N GLN A 95 -9.44 -14.07 15.04
CA GLN A 95 -9.47 -14.97 16.22
C GLN A 95 -9.26 -14.16 17.51
N PRO A 96 -9.51 -14.72 18.71
CA PRO A 96 -9.17 -14.08 19.99
C PRO A 96 -7.70 -13.65 20.03
N MET A 97 -7.43 -12.49 20.61
CA MET A 97 -6.07 -11.90 20.58
C MET A 97 -5.01 -12.77 21.29
N LEU A 98 -5.41 -13.57 22.27
CA LEU A 98 -4.50 -14.46 23.02
C LEU A 98 -4.15 -15.73 22.24
N ASP A 99 -4.89 -16.06 21.17
CA ASP A 99 -4.63 -17.24 20.34
C ASP A 99 -3.66 -16.93 19.19
N VAL A 100 -3.24 -15.67 19.04
CA VAL A 100 -2.23 -15.26 18.05
C VAL A 100 -0.86 -15.48 18.64
N ASP A 101 -0.08 -16.37 18.03
CA ASP A 101 1.30 -16.64 18.45
C ASP A 101 2.27 -15.50 18.08
N GLU A 102 3.43 -15.50 18.75
CA GLU A 102 4.46 -14.47 18.59
C GLU A 102 5.01 -14.41 17.14
N ALA A 103 5.19 -15.54 16.48
CA ALA A 103 5.69 -15.59 15.11
C ALA A 103 4.70 -14.92 14.13
N THR A 104 3.40 -15.11 14.36
CA THR A 104 2.35 -14.44 13.58
C THR A 104 2.28 -12.95 13.88
N PHE A 105 2.43 -12.54 15.13
CA PHE A 105 2.57 -11.14 15.52
C PHE A 105 3.76 -10.48 14.81
N ASP A 106 4.94 -11.08 14.92
CA ASP A 106 6.17 -10.58 14.29
C ASP A 106 6.03 -10.46 12.77
N ARG A 107 5.44 -11.46 12.12
CA ARG A 107 5.19 -11.42 10.68
C ARG A 107 4.30 -10.23 10.31
N VAL A 108 3.22 -9.97 11.05
CA VAL A 108 2.31 -8.85 10.80
C VAL A 108 3.05 -7.51 10.93
N PHE A 109 3.82 -7.32 11.99
CA PHE A 109 4.57 -6.08 12.20
C PHE A 109 5.75 -5.93 11.23
N ASN A 110 6.48 -7.01 10.94
CA ASN A 110 7.59 -6.97 9.98
C ASN A 110 7.11 -6.59 8.58
N VAL A 111 5.98 -7.13 8.13
CA VAL A 111 5.44 -6.84 6.80
C VAL A 111 4.71 -5.49 6.76
N ASN A 112 3.85 -5.16 7.75
CA ASN A 112 3.01 -3.96 7.66
C ASN A 112 3.73 -2.67 8.10
N VAL A 113 4.69 -2.76 9.04
CA VAL A 113 5.30 -1.59 9.67
C VAL A 113 6.78 -1.48 9.34
N LYS A 114 7.56 -2.53 9.64
CA LYS A 114 9.01 -2.51 9.46
C LYS A 114 9.41 -2.41 7.98
N SER A 115 8.58 -2.91 7.06
CA SER A 115 8.77 -2.73 5.62
C SER A 115 8.84 -1.26 5.22
N ILE A 116 7.98 -0.42 5.81
CA ILE A 116 7.97 1.03 5.54
C ILE A 116 9.27 1.66 6.04
N TYR A 117 9.79 1.23 7.19
CA TYR A 117 11.11 1.66 7.68
C TYR A 117 12.22 1.28 6.68
N HIS A 118 12.23 0.05 6.16
CA HIS A 118 13.23 -0.38 5.18
C HIS A 118 13.13 0.45 3.89
N MET A 119 11.91 0.61 3.35
CA MET A 119 11.68 1.41 2.14
C MET A 119 12.09 2.87 2.34
N THR A 120 11.73 3.47 3.48
CA THR A 120 12.10 4.85 3.81
C THR A 120 13.62 5.04 3.78
N ARG A 121 14.37 4.12 4.38
CA ARG A 121 15.85 4.18 4.39
C ARG A 121 16.46 4.10 3.00
N ALA A 122 15.85 3.31 2.11
CA ALA A 122 16.35 3.11 0.75
C ALA A 122 15.98 4.28 -0.18
N VAL A 123 14.77 4.88 -0.06
CA VAL A 123 14.29 5.85 -1.04
C VAL A 123 14.44 7.31 -0.62
N VAL A 124 14.36 7.63 0.69
CA VAL A 124 14.39 9.04 1.14
C VAL A 124 15.65 9.78 0.71
N PRO A 125 16.86 9.19 0.73
CA PRO A 125 18.04 9.86 0.20
C PRO A 125 17.90 10.28 -1.27
N LEU A 126 17.24 9.45 -2.10
CA LEU A 126 16.99 9.75 -3.51
C LEU A 126 15.95 10.86 -3.67
N LEU A 127 14.87 10.83 -2.87
CA LEU A 127 13.83 11.86 -2.91
C LEU A 127 14.36 13.22 -2.45
N ARG A 128 15.18 13.25 -1.39
CA ARG A 128 15.87 14.47 -0.93
C ARG A 128 16.76 15.06 -2.00
N GLN A 129 17.52 14.22 -2.71
CA GLN A 129 18.38 14.68 -3.80
C GLN A 129 17.57 15.32 -4.95
N GLN A 130 16.33 14.86 -5.17
CA GLN A 130 15.42 15.41 -6.18
C GLN A 130 14.65 16.63 -5.67
N GLY A 131 14.61 16.90 -4.35
CA GLY A 131 13.82 17.98 -3.74
C GLY A 131 12.31 17.80 -3.88
N GLN A 132 11.84 16.59 -4.18
CA GLN A 132 10.43 16.26 -4.37
C GLN A 132 10.16 14.76 -4.23
N GLY A 133 8.94 14.42 -3.81
CA GLY A 133 8.51 13.03 -3.76
C GLY A 133 7.09 12.85 -3.21
N SER A 134 6.52 11.68 -3.46
CA SER A 134 5.25 11.27 -2.86
C SER A 134 5.36 9.85 -2.34
N ILE A 135 5.25 9.68 -1.04
CA ILE A 135 5.16 8.38 -0.36
C ILE A 135 3.71 8.14 0.03
N ILE A 136 3.17 7.02 -0.39
CA ILE A 136 1.79 6.62 -0.09
C ILE A 136 1.85 5.29 0.66
N ASN A 137 1.39 5.29 1.90
CA ASN A 137 1.31 4.09 2.73
C ASN A 137 -0.11 3.55 2.72
N ILE A 138 -0.30 2.27 2.42
CA ILE A 138 -1.62 1.66 2.53
C ILE A 138 -1.88 1.26 3.99
N GLY A 139 -2.57 2.16 4.67
CA GLY A 139 -3.12 1.96 6.01
C GLY A 139 -4.31 0.99 6.01
N SER A 140 -5.31 1.31 6.80
CA SER A 140 -6.60 0.61 6.82
C SER A 140 -7.60 1.38 7.68
N THR A 141 -8.89 1.25 7.42
CA THR A 141 -9.94 1.63 8.37
C THR A 141 -9.80 0.90 9.72
N ALA A 142 -9.11 -0.23 9.76
CA ALA A 142 -8.79 -0.94 11.00
C ALA A 142 -7.90 -0.12 11.95
N GLY A 143 -7.06 0.78 11.44
CA GLY A 143 -6.28 1.72 12.24
C GLY A 143 -7.07 2.95 12.70
N LEU A 144 -8.27 3.20 12.14
CA LEU A 144 -9.17 4.31 12.49
C LEU A 144 -10.32 3.85 13.39
N ARG A 145 -10.97 2.76 13.01
CA ARG A 145 -12.11 2.15 13.70
C ARG A 145 -11.88 0.65 13.82
N PRO A 146 -11.11 0.20 14.84
CA PRO A 146 -10.73 -1.19 15.00
C PRO A 146 -11.94 -2.08 15.29
N ARG A 147 -11.82 -3.36 14.95
CA ARG A 147 -12.84 -4.38 15.22
C ARG A 147 -12.24 -5.57 15.97
N PRO A 148 -13.05 -6.30 16.75
CA PRO A 148 -12.59 -7.49 17.46
C PRO A 148 -12.01 -8.55 16.52
N GLY A 149 -11.15 -9.42 17.07
CA GLY A 149 -10.57 -10.56 16.39
C GLY A 149 -9.35 -10.25 15.52
N LEU A 150 -8.97 -8.97 15.37
CA LEU A 150 -7.84 -8.52 14.55
C LEU A 150 -6.91 -7.56 15.30
N THR A 151 -6.78 -7.71 16.61
CA THR A 151 -6.09 -6.75 17.49
C THR A 151 -4.70 -6.37 16.98
N TRP A 152 -3.86 -7.32 16.62
CA TRP A 152 -2.48 -7.05 16.20
C TRP A 152 -2.40 -6.47 14.80
N TYR A 153 -3.29 -6.87 13.90
CA TYR A 153 -3.45 -6.22 12.61
C TYR A 153 -3.91 -4.76 12.77
N ASN A 154 -4.95 -4.53 13.59
CA ASN A 154 -5.45 -3.16 13.86
C ASN A 154 -4.32 -2.28 14.40
N ALA A 155 -3.54 -2.79 15.39
CA ALA A 155 -2.40 -2.08 15.96
C ALA A 155 -1.34 -1.76 14.89
N SER A 156 -0.99 -2.72 14.03
CA SER A 156 -0.04 -2.49 12.95
C SER A 156 -0.51 -1.40 11.97
N LYS A 157 -1.82 -1.36 11.65
CA LYS A 157 -2.37 -0.34 10.74
C LYS A 157 -2.54 1.02 11.43
N GLY A 158 -2.81 1.05 12.73
CA GLY A 158 -2.71 2.27 13.54
C GLY A 158 -1.29 2.84 13.54
N ALA A 159 -0.28 1.98 13.67
CA ALA A 159 1.13 2.39 13.55
C ALA A 159 1.42 2.99 12.16
N VAL A 160 0.94 2.37 11.06
CA VAL A 160 1.10 2.92 9.69
C VAL A 160 0.48 4.31 9.57
N ASN A 161 -0.70 4.52 10.13
CA ASN A 161 -1.39 5.80 10.08
C ASN A 161 -0.58 6.89 10.81
N VAL A 162 -0.12 6.61 12.03
CA VAL A 162 0.66 7.58 12.83
C VAL A 162 2.03 7.84 12.22
N LEU A 163 2.76 6.80 11.79
CA LEU A 163 4.08 6.99 11.17
C LEU A 163 4.00 7.82 9.89
N SER A 164 2.90 7.73 9.12
CA SER A 164 2.70 8.53 7.92
C SER A 164 2.64 10.03 8.23
N LYS A 165 1.97 10.41 9.32
CA LYS A 165 1.94 11.80 9.80
C LYS A 165 3.31 12.27 10.29
N SER A 166 4.01 11.42 11.05
CA SER A 166 5.35 11.75 11.54
C SER A 166 6.34 11.94 10.39
N MET A 167 6.31 11.03 9.39
CA MET A 167 7.13 11.15 8.19
C MET A 167 6.78 12.41 7.38
N ALA A 168 5.50 12.76 7.26
CA ALA A 168 5.06 13.96 6.57
C ALA A 168 5.62 15.24 7.20
N ALA A 169 5.60 15.32 8.53
CA ALA A 169 6.15 16.46 9.26
C ALA A 169 7.68 16.55 9.11
N GLU A 170 8.38 15.42 9.13
CA GLU A 170 9.85 15.39 9.04
C GLU A 170 10.35 15.64 7.62
N LEU A 171 9.66 15.11 6.59
CA LEU A 171 10.09 15.15 5.20
C LEU A 171 9.50 16.33 4.40
N GLY A 172 8.52 17.04 4.96
CA GLY A 172 7.91 18.20 4.33
C GLY A 172 8.92 19.28 3.90
N PRO A 173 9.91 19.65 4.74
CA PRO A 173 10.97 20.58 4.36
C PRO A 173 11.83 20.13 3.17
N ASP A 174 11.89 18.82 2.92
CA ASP A 174 12.61 18.23 1.78
C ASP A 174 11.75 18.19 0.49
N GLY A 175 10.52 18.73 0.51
CA GLY A 175 9.58 18.67 -0.61
C GLY A 175 8.93 17.29 -0.80
N VAL A 176 9.03 16.40 0.18
CA VAL A 176 8.48 15.04 0.11
C VAL A 176 7.17 14.96 0.88
N ARG A 177 6.09 14.61 0.18
CA ARG A 177 4.76 14.40 0.78
C ARG A 177 4.61 12.95 1.23
N VAL A 178 3.98 12.74 2.37
CA VAL A 178 3.68 11.39 2.88
C VAL A 178 2.22 11.34 3.30
N ASN A 179 1.46 10.39 2.76
CA ASN A 179 0.05 10.23 3.06
C ASN A 179 -0.30 8.74 3.29
N ALA A 180 -1.34 8.49 4.05
CA ALA A 180 -1.92 7.17 4.20
C ALA A 180 -3.25 7.07 3.47
N ILE A 181 -3.48 5.99 2.71
CA ILE A 181 -4.81 5.60 2.24
C ILE A 181 -5.32 4.52 3.20
N CYS A 182 -6.55 4.65 3.66
CA CYS A 182 -7.17 3.76 4.63
C CYS A 182 -8.38 3.02 4.00
N PRO A 183 -8.15 1.94 3.22
CA PRO A 183 -9.25 1.21 2.62
C PRO A 183 -10.09 0.47 3.67
N VAL A 184 -11.37 0.32 3.38
CA VAL A 184 -12.18 -0.74 3.99
C VAL A 184 -11.80 -2.09 3.37
N MET A 185 -12.31 -3.17 3.92
CA MET A 185 -12.12 -4.51 3.35
C MET A 185 -12.44 -4.52 1.86
N GLY A 186 -11.47 -4.96 1.06
CA GLY A 186 -11.61 -5.17 -0.37
C GLY A 186 -11.82 -6.63 -0.72
N ALA A 187 -12.38 -6.88 -1.90
CA ALA A 187 -12.46 -8.22 -2.48
C ALA A 187 -11.07 -8.64 -3.00
N THR A 188 -10.17 -8.99 -2.07
CA THR A 188 -8.78 -9.40 -2.34
C THR A 188 -8.52 -10.78 -1.75
N GLY A 189 -7.37 -11.37 -2.03
CA GLY A 189 -6.98 -12.69 -1.51
C GLY A 189 -6.90 -12.82 0.02
N LEU A 190 -7.07 -11.74 0.77
CA LEU A 190 -7.03 -11.76 2.25
C LEU A 190 -8.41 -11.87 2.91
N ILE A 191 -9.50 -11.95 2.12
CA ILE A 191 -10.87 -11.85 2.66
C ILE A 191 -11.18 -12.95 3.69
N GLU A 192 -10.79 -14.20 3.47
CA GLU A 192 -11.04 -15.31 4.39
C GLU A 192 -10.30 -15.15 5.72
N GLN A 193 -9.09 -14.60 5.69
CA GLN A 193 -8.33 -14.31 6.90
C GLN A 193 -9.02 -13.22 7.73
N PHE A 194 -9.51 -12.18 7.08
CA PHE A 194 -10.27 -11.12 7.73
C PHE A 194 -11.61 -11.57 8.30
N LEU A 195 -12.26 -12.54 7.65
CA LEU A 195 -13.51 -13.13 8.13
C LEU A 195 -13.26 -14.13 9.25
N GLY A 196 -12.14 -14.85 9.22
CA GLY A 196 -11.89 -16.04 10.04
C GLY A 196 -12.69 -17.27 9.61
N THR A 197 -13.45 -17.15 8.51
CA THR A 197 -14.31 -18.18 7.92
C THR A 197 -14.20 -18.13 6.39
N ALA A 198 -14.83 -19.11 5.72
CA ALA A 198 -14.91 -19.12 4.27
C ALA A 198 -15.61 -17.85 3.73
N ASP A 199 -15.19 -17.44 2.53
CA ASP A 199 -15.80 -16.34 1.80
C ASP A 199 -17.13 -16.77 1.16
N THR A 200 -18.24 -16.43 1.82
CA THR A 200 -19.60 -16.73 1.35
C THR A 200 -20.40 -15.46 1.08
N PRO A 201 -21.46 -15.54 0.27
CA PRO A 201 -22.37 -14.41 0.03
C PRO A 201 -22.90 -13.79 1.35
N GLU A 202 -23.24 -14.62 2.34
CA GLU A 202 -23.77 -14.18 3.63
C GLU A 202 -22.69 -13.46 4.45
N ALA A 203 -21.45 -13.94 4.42
CA ALA A 203 -20.32 -13.29 5.07
C ALA A 203 -20.03 -11.93 4.42
N ARG A 204 -20.05 -11.85 3.10
CA ARG A 204 -19.92 -10.59 2.34
C ARG A 204 -21.07 -9.62 2.66
N ALA A 205 -22.31 -10.08 2.71
CA ALA A 205 -23.46 -9.26 3.06
C ALA A 205 -23.32 -8.62 4.45
N ARG A 206 -22.82 -9.38 5.44
CA ARG A 206 -22.55 -8.83 6.79
C ARG A 206 -21.50 -7.73 6.79
N ILE A 207 -20.47 -7.84 5.94
CA ILE A 207 -19.46 -6.78 5.79
C ILE A 207 -20.09 -5.53 5.17
N THR A 208 -20.78 -5.71 4.06
CA THR A 208 -21.34 -4.59 3.27
C THR A 208 -22.46 -3.87 4.00
N ALA A 209 -23.22 -4.55 4.86
CA ALA A 209 -24.23 -3.93 5.72
C ALA A 209 -23.70 -2.80 6.62
N GLY A 210 -22.39 -2.83 6.95
CA GLY A 210 -21.74 -1.78 7.72
C GLY A 210 -21.07 -0.71 6.87
N ILE A 211 -21.27 -0.71 5.55
CA ILE A 211 -20.68 0.27 4.61
C ILE A 211 -21.82 1.07 3.98
N PRO A 212 -21.97 2.37 4.24
CA PRO A 212 -23.07 3.18 3.70
C PRO A 212 -23.25 3.09 2.18
N LEU A 213 -22.15 3.03 1.40
CA LEU A 213 -22.24 2.84 -0.06
C LEU A 213 -22.55 1.39 -0.49
N GLY A 214 -22.83 0.47 0.44
CA GLY A 214 -23.39 -0.87 0.19
C GLY A 214 -22.48 -1.86 -0.53
N ARG A 215 -21.18 -1.60 -0.64
CA ARG A 215 -20.24 -2.52 -1.28
C ARG A 215 -18.84 -2.46 -0.64
N MET A 216 -18.07 -3.51 -0.82
CA MET A 216 -16.64 -3.51 -0.49
C MET A 216 -15.86 -2.61 -1.46
N SER A 217 -14.66 -2.17 -1.06
CA SER A 217 -13.75 -1.47 -1.95
C SER A 217 -13.21 -2.40 -3.04
N THR A 218 -12.95 -1.82 -4.20
CA THR A 218 -12.30 -2.48 -5.34
C THR A 218 -10.86 -1.99 -5.48
N PRO A 219 -10.00 -2.71 -6.22
CA PRO A 219 -8.67 -2.22 -6.57
C PRO A 219 -8.70 -0.82 -7.20
N ASN A 220 -9.69 -0.55 -8.04
CA ASN A 220 -9.82 0.75 -8.69
C ASN A 220 -10.15 1.89 -7.70
N ASP A 221 -10.97 1.65 -6.67
CA ASP A 221 -11.27 2.70 -5.67
C ASP A 221 -9.99 3.18 -4.96
N VAL A 222 -9.13 2.24 -4.59
CA VAL A 222 -7.85 2.53 -3.94
C VAL A 222 -6.85 3.14 -4.92
N ALA A 223 -6.82 2.65 -6.16
CA ALA A 223 -5.93 3.15 -7.20
C ALA A 223 -6.22 4.61 -7.58
N GLN A 224 -7.49 5.03 -7.64
CA GLN A 224 -7.87 6.43 -7.90
C GLN A 224 -7.39 7.36 -6.78
N ALA A 225 -7.53 6.96 -5.53
CA ALA A 225 -7.00 7.72 -4.39
C ALA A 225 -5.47 7.81 -4.45
N ALA A 226 -4.79 6.70 -4.78
CA ALA A 226 -3.35 6.68 -4.94
C ALA A 226 -2.89 7.58 -6.12
N LEU A 227 -3.59 7.54 -7.24
CA LEU A 227 -3.32 8.39 -8.40
C LEU A 227 -3.41 9.88 -8.03
N TYR A 228 -4.47 10.28 -7.32
CA TYR A 228 -4.63 11.64 -6.85
C TYR A 228 -3.47 12.07 -5.94
N LEU A 229 -3.17 11.27 -4.91
CA LEU A 229 -2.10 11.59 -3.95
C LEU A 229 -0.69 11.55 -4.58
N ALA A 230 -0.48 10.77 -5.64
CA ALA A 230 0.77 10.72 -6.38
C ALA A 230 0.95 11.93 -7.31
N SER A 231 -0.13 12.54 -7.76
CA SER A 231 -0.12 13.61 -8.76
C SER A 231 0.19 14.98 -8.18
N ASP A 232 0.48 15.93 -9.07
CA ASP A 232 0.71 17.34 -8.72
C ASP A 232 -0.59 18.03 -8.25
N ALA A 233 -1.77 17.45 -8.53
CA ALA A 233 -3.04 17.95 -7.97
C ALA A 233 -3.11 17.85 -6.44
N ALA A 234 -2.30 16.98 -5.84
CA ALA A 234 -2.16 16.85 -4.38
C ALA A 234 -0.91 17.55 -3.83
N ALA A 235 -0.35 18.53 -4.53
CA ALA A 235 0.92 19.19 -4.16
C ALA A 235 0.90 19.82 -2.76
N PHE A 236 -0.27 20.22 -2.25
CA PHE A 236 -0.43 20.80 -0.91
C PHE A 236 -1.10 19.85 0.10
N ILE A 237 -1.01 18.51 -0.17
CA ILE A 237 -1.58 17.48 0.70
C ILE A 237 -0.48 16.57 1.22
N THR A 238 -0.23 16.62 2.53
CA THR A 238 0.68 15.74 3.25
C THR A 238 0.16 15.45 4.65
N GLY A 239 0.48 14.28 5.21
CA GLY A 239 0.05 13.85 6.54
C GLY A 239 -1.42 13.43 6.65
N VAL A 240 -2.13 13.26 5.54
CA VAL A 240 -3.53 12.85 5.57
C VAL A 240 -3.66 11.34 5.78
N GLU A 241 -4.66 10.96 6.57
CA GLU A 241 -5.23 9.62 6.59
C GLU A 241 -6.52 9.66 5.75
N LEU A 242 -6.47 9.18 4.52
CA LEU A 242 -7.59 9.25 3.58
C LEU A 242 -8.41 7.95 3.61
N PRO A 243 -9.60 7.92 4.24
CA PRO A 243 -10.49 6.77 4.17
C PRO A 243 -11.00 6.56 2.73
N VAL A 244 -10.85 5.33 2.24
CA VAL A 244 -11.46 4.85 0.98
C VAL A 244 -12.37 3.70 1.36
N ASP A 245 -13.50 4.02 1.97
CA ASP A 245 -14.25 3.09 2.79
C ASP A 245 -15.78 3.12 2.61
N GLY A 246 -16.27 3.90 1.68
CA GLY A 246 -17.70 4.04 1.44
C GLY A 246 -18.51 4.55 2.63
N GLY A 247 -17.87 5.28 3.55
CA GLY A 247 -18.49 5.81 4.76
C GLY A 247 -18.44 4.86 5.97
N ARG A 248 -17.61 3.79 5.92
CA ARG A 248 -17.54 2.79 7.00
C ARG A 248 -17.09 3.35 8.34
N THR A 249 -16.31 4.42 8.36
CA THR A 249 -15.71 4.99 9.58
C THR A 249 -16.42 6.21 10.16
N ILE A 250 -17.48 6.67 9.54
CA ILE A 250 -18.35 7.72 10.09
C ILE A 250 -19.35 7.18 11.10
#